data_4dc071f365347186c26ac0d12144b8b1
#
_entry.id   4dc071f365347186c26ac0d12144b8b1
#
_cell.length_a   1.000
_cell.length_b   1.000
_cell.length_c   1.000
_cell.angle_alpha   90.00
_cell.angle_beta   90.00
_cell.angle_gamma   90.00
#
_symmetry.space_group_name_H-M   'P 1'
#
loop_
_entity.id
_entity.type
_entity.pdbx_description
1 polymer ?
#
loop_
_entity_poly.entity_id
_entity_poly.type
_entity_poly.pdbx_seq_one_letter_code
_entity_poly.pdbx_strand_id
1 'polypeptide(L)'
;MKLAAVYISEKRFENCFHTLDRIAFDKLTPSDQNKYFELLLYGRLMSGDISQANEIFVSAEHYFKRGLLDKRNGQMLFTLGLLEYFNERFEAAVKFFDSAEKSRDADKTLRCNCELYKGECFLAQGDVRSAKASAEKSAALVSDDKQEAQLGKLMTQVEKAYIRTKEKSADTKADNTTEGGYAF
;
A
#
# COMPACT_ATOMS: atom_id res chain seq x y z
N MET A 1 22.09 7.50 -0.39
CA MET A 1 20.67 7.20 -0.09
C MET A 1 19.71 8.32 -0.48
N LYS A 2 19.93 9.60 -0.16
CA LYS A 2 19.00 10.69 -0.57
C LYS A 2 18.76 10.74 -2.09
N LEU A 3 19.83 10.62 -2.89
CA LEU A 3 19.72 10.59 -4.36
C LEU A 3 18.93 9.37 -4.88
N ALA A 4 19.10 8.21 -4.26
CA ALA A 4 18.32 7.02 -4.62
C ALA A 4 16.80 7.24 -4.37
N ALA A 5 16.43 7.88 -3.25
CA ALA A 5 15.03 8.22 -2.97
C ALA A 5 14.44 9.20 -4.02
N VAL A 6 15.24 10.18 -4.48
CA VAL A 6 14.83 11.10 -5.56
C VAL A 6 14.58 10.31 -6.85
N TYR A 7 15.47 9.40 -7.22
CA TYR A 7 15.28 8.58 -8.43
C TYR A 7 14.02 7.71 -8.38
N ILE A 8 13.66 7.18 -7.19
CA ILE A 8 12.39 6.45 -7.04
C ILE A 8 11.19 7.38 -7.29
N SER A 9 11.21 8.60 -6.73
CA SER A 9 10.12 9.56 -6.93
C SER A 9 9.95 9.98 -8.39
N GLU A 10 11.05 10.01 -9.15
CA GLU A 10 11.10 10.28 -10.59
C GLU A 10 10.84 9.03 -11.47
N LYS A 11 10.58 7.85 -10.85
CA LYS A 11 10.45 6.54 -11.52
C LYS A 11 11.69 6.12 -12.33
N ARG A 12 12.86 6.60 -11.96
CA ARG A 12 14.16 6.28 -12.55
C ARG A 12 14.82 5.14 -11.78
N PHE A 13 14.19 3.97 -11.79
CA PHE A 13 14.54 2.84 -10.91
C PHE A 13 15.97 2.32 -11.16
N GLU A 14 16.41 2.20 -12.41
CA GLU A 14 17.78 1.77 -12.73
C GLU A 14 18.83 2.71 -12.12
N ASN A 15 18.59 4.03 -12.18
CA ASN A 15 19.47 5.01 -11.55
C ASN A 15 19.48 4.86 -10.01
N CYS A 16 18.33 4.52 -9.42
CA CYS A 16 18.25 4.23 -7.99
C CYS A 16 19.13 3.03 -7.63
N PHE A 17 18.94 1.89 -8.31
CA PHE A 17 19.68 0.67 -8.02
C PHE A 17 21.19 0.87 -8.22
N HIS A 18 21.59 1.46 -9.36
CA HIS A 18 22.99 1.79 -9.60
C HIS A 18 23.59 2.73 -8.54
N THR A 19 22.79 3.65 -8.01
CA THR A 19 23.23 4.54 -6.93
C THR A 19 23.40 3.78 -5.62
N LEU A 20 22.52 2.83 -5.30
CA LEU A 20 22.61 1.99 -4.12
C LEU A 20 23.81 1.02 -4.19
N ASP A 21 24.05 0.40 -5.35
CA ASP A 21 25.16 -0.53 -5.57
C ASP A 21 26.54 0.09 -5.35
N ARG A 22 26.67 1.41 -5.51
CA ARG A 22 27.93 2.15 -5.28
C ARG A 22 28.16 2.48 -3.80
N ILE A 23 27.24 2.17 -2.92
CA ILE A 23 27.38 2.44 -1.49
C ILE A 23 28.23 1.34 -0.84
N ALA A 24 29.29 1.71 -0.15
CA ALA A 24 30.06 0.79 0.68
C ALA A 24 29.23 0.39 1.90
N PHE A 25 28.44 -0.66 1.76
CA PHE A 25 27.44 -1.09 2.74
C PHE A 25 28.01 -1.38 4.13
N ASP A 26 29.21 -1.97 4.18
CA ASP A 26 29.97 -2.28 5.40
C ASP A 26 30.36 -1.05 6.21
N LYS A 27 30.43 0.13 5.58
CA LYS A 27 30.71 1.43 6.22
C LYS A 27 29.48 2.16 6.73
N LEU A 28 28.29 1.61 6.47
CA LEU A 28 27.03 2.23 6.90
C LEU A 28 26.78 2.01 8.39
N THR A 29 26.21 3.02 9.04
CA THR A 29 25.66 2.85 10.40
C THR A 29 24.52 1.84 10.39
N PRO A 30 24.20 1.20 11.53
CA PRO A 30 23.04 0.29 11.60
C PRO A 30 21.72 0.90 11.12
N SER A 31 21.49 2.18 11.38
CA SER A 31 20.31 2.91 10.90
C SER A 31 20.33 3.08 9.38
N ASP A 32 21.49 3.42 8.81
CA ASP A 32 21.65 3.59 7.38
C ASP A 32 21.55 2.26 6.63
N GLN A 33 21.99 1.15 7.23
CA GLN A 33 21.81 -0.19 6.68
C GLN A 33 20.31 -0.54 6.57
N ASN A 34 19.50 -0.23 7.59
CA ASN A 34 18.07 -0.42 7.54
C ASN A 34 17.46 0.43 6.42
N LYS A 35 17.88 1.70 6.31
CA LYS A 35 17.39 2.61 5.25
C LYS A 35 17.82 2.18 3.86
N TYR A 36 18.99 1.59 3.70
CA TYR A 36 19.46 1.03 2.45
C TYR A 36 18.52 -0.07 1.95
N PHE A 37 18.20 -1.07 2.80
CA PHE A 37 17.32 -2.16 2.43
C PHE A 37 15.86 -1.69 2.24
N GLU A 38 15.40 -0.73 3.02
CA GLU A 38 14.08 -0.12 2.83
C GLU A 38 13.96 0.51 1.43
N LEU A 39 14.97 1.31 1.01
CA LEU A 39 14.97 1.95 -0.30
C LEU A 39 15.09 0.93 -1.44
N LEU A 40 15.91 -0.10 -1.27
CA LEU A 40 16.08 -1.16 -2.25
C LEU A 40 14.77 -1.94 -2.43
N LEU A 41 14.13 -2.35 -1.34
CA LEU A 41 12.84 -3.03 -1.34
C LEU A 41 11.77 -2.14 -1.98
N TYR A 42 11.64 -0.90 -1.51
CA TYR A 42 10.66 0.04 -2.04
C TYR A 42 10.84 0.30 -3.54
N GLY A 43 12.09 0.48 -3.99
CA GLY A 43 12.40 0.66 -5.41
C GLY A 43 11.98 -0.54 -6.27
N ARG A 44 12.23 -1.78 -5.81
CA ARG A 44 11.81 -3.00 -6.51
C ARG A 44 10.28 -3.12 -6.58
N LEU A 45 9.59 -2.88 -5.49
CA LEU A 45 8.12 -2.88 -5.48
C LEU A 45 7.55 -1.86 -6.46
N MET A 46 8.08 -0.63 -6.46
CA MET A 46 7.59 0.43 -7.32
C MET A 46 7.98 0.27 -8.80
N SER A 47 9.03 -0.51 -9.10
CA SER A 47 9.38 -0.91 -10.47
C SER A 47 8.58 -2.12 -10.98
N GLY A 48 7.79 -2.77 -10.11
CA GLY A 48 7.02 -3.98 -10.44
C GLY A 48 7.81 -5.28 -10.35
N ASP A 49 9.05 -5.24 -9.86
CA ASP A 49 9.89 -6.45 -9.70
C ASP A 49 9.62 -7.12 -8.35
N ILE A 50 8.44 -7.74 -8.25
CA ILE A 50 7.97 -8.35 -7.00
C ILE A 50 8.80 -9.56 -6.60
N SER A 51 9.35 -10.30 -7.58
CA SER A 51 10.22 -11.45 -7.31
C SER A 51 11.48 -11.02 -6.55
N GLN A 52 12.21 -10.04 -7.09
CA GLN A 52 13.41 -9.52 -6.42
C GLN A 52 13.07 -8.80 -5.09
N ALA A 53 11.90 -8.16 -5.00
CA ALA A 53 11.46 -7.57 -3.74
C ALA A 53 11.31 -8.64 -2.64
N ASN A 54 10.71 -9.79 -2.95
CA ASN A 54 10.59 -10.91 -2.02
C ASN A 54 11.96 -11.50 -1.64
N GLU A 55 12.87 -11.67 -2.59
CA GLU A 55 14.24 -12.14 -2.32
C GLU A 55 15.00 -11.20 -1.38
N ILE A 56 14.90 -9.88 -1.61
CA ILE A 56 15.49 -8.87 -0.75
C ILE A 56 14.90 -8.95 0.66
N PHE A 57 13.58 -9.06 0.78
CA PHE A 57 12.92 -9.16 2.08
C PHE A 57 13.42 -10.37 2.87
N VAL A 58 13.51 -11.54 2.25
CA VAL A 58 13.99 -12.76 2.90
C VAL A 58 15.47 -12.65 3.29
N SER A 59 16.33 -12.20 2.37
CA SER A 59 17.77 -12.11 2.60
C SER A 59 18.16 -11.03 3.63
N ALA A 60 17.37 -9.97 3.73
CA ALA A 60 17.62 -8.83 4.61
C ALA A 60 16.67 -8.75 5.82
N GLU A 61 15.98 -9.84 6.16
CA GLU A 61 14.93 -9.89 7.19
C GLU A 61 15.38 -9.26 8.53
N HIS A 62 16.61 -9.51 8.94
CA HIS A 62 17.12 -8.99 10.20
C HIS A 62 17.27 -7.46 10.22
N TYR A 63 17.52 -6.81 9.06
CA TYR A 63 17.53 -5.35 8.96
C TYR A 63 16.12 -4.77 9.10
N PHE A 64 15.12 -5.41 8.49
CA PHE A 64 13.73 -5.00 8.65
C PHE A 64 13.27 -5.20 10.11
N LYS A 65 13.54 -6.35 10.73
CA LYS A 65 13.22 -6.59 12.14
C LYS A 65 13.87 -5.54 13.06
N ARG A 66 15.12 -5.19 12.83
CA ARG A 66 15.82 -4.15 13.60
C ARG A 66 15.18 -2.77 13.37
N GLY A 67 14.85 -2.43 12.13
CA GLY A 67 14.22 -1.16 11.80
C GLY A 67 12.84 -0.99 12.45
N LEU A 68 12.08 -2.08 12.59
CA LEU A 68 10.77 -2.06 13.26
C LEU A 68 10.84 -1.75 14.76
N LEU A 69 12.02 -1.82 15.39
CA LEU A 69 12.20 -1.42 16.79
C LEU A 69 12.24 0.11 16.97
N ASP A 70 12.48 0.87 15.92
CA ASP A 70 12.42 2.34 15.97
C ASP A 70 10.94 2.78 15.94
N LYS A 71 10.60 3.73 16.81
CA LYS A 71 9.25 4.34 16.83
C LYS A 71 9.01 5.29 15.66
N ARG A 72 10.05 5.62 14.89
CA ARG A 72 10.03 6.40 13.65
C ARG A 72 10.29 5.48 12.47
N ASN A 73 9.39 4.55 12.26
CA ASN A 73 9.50 3.51 11.24
C ASN A 73 8.32 3.50 10.24
N GLY A 74 7.60 4.61 10.15
CA GLY A 74 6.40 4.73 9.32
C GLY A 74 6.65 4.36 7.87
N GLN A 75 7.73 4.87 7.26
CA GLN A 75 8.06 4.56 5.88
C GLN A 75 8.43 3.08 5.69
N MET A 76 9.14 2.48 6.65
CA MET A 76 9.45 1.04 6.59
C MET A 76 8.19 0.18 6.71
N LEU A 77 7.29 0.51 7.64
CA LEU A 77 6.00 -0.17 7.78
C LEU A 77 5.16 -0.03 6.52
N PHE A 78 5.14 1.15 5.90
CA PHE A 78 4.46 1.37 4.63
C PHE A 78 5.07 0.49 3.51
N THR A 79 6.38 0.42 3.41
CA THR A 79 7.08 -0.42 2.43
C THR A 79 6.76 -1.91 2.62
N LEU A 80 6.70 -2.39 3.87
CA LEU A 80 6.27 -3.76 4.17
C LEU A 80 4.78 -3.97 3.85
N GLY A 81 3.94 -2.97 4.09
CA GLY A 81 2.54 -2.99 3.65
C GLY A 81 2.39 -3.13 2.13
N LEU A 82 3.23 -2.42 1.36
CA LEU A 82 3.28 -2.56 -0.10
C LEU A 82 3.75 -3.96 -0.53
N LEU A 83 4.73 -4.55 0.15
CA LEU A 83 5.16 -5.92 -0.12
C LEU A 83 4.01 -6.91 0.05
N GLU A 84 3.24 -6.79 1.13
CA GLU A 84 2.06 -7.63 1.37
C GLU A 84 0.95 -7.35 0.33
N TYR A 85 0.73 -6.10 -0.04
CA TYR A 85 -0.24 -5.68 -1.05
C TYR A 85 0.08 -6.30 -2.43
N PHE A 86 1.32 -6.20 -2.90
CA PHE A 86 1.73 -6.77 -4.19
C PHE A 86 1.78 -8.30 -4.18
N ASN A 87 1.88 -8.92 -3.01
CA ASN A 87 1.71 -10.37 -2.83
C ASN A 87 0.23 -10.78 -2.59
N GLU A 88 -0.73 -9.86 -2.78
CA GLU A 88 -2.17 -10.08 -2.61
C GLU A 88 -2.59 -10.51 -1.19
N ARG A 89 -1.74 -10.27 -0.19
CA ARG A 89 -2.02 -10.52 1.22
C ARG A 89 -2.64 -9.29 1.88
N PHE A 90 -3.84 -8.91 1.40
CA PHE A 90 -4.47 -7.62 1.69
C PHE A 90 -4.73 -7.37 3.17
N GLU A 91 -5.12 -8.39 3.95
CA GLU A 91 -5.32 -8.23 5.40
C GLU A 91 -4.02 -7.87 6.14
N ALA A 92 -2.90 -8.49 5.74
CA ALA A 92 -1.59 -8.18 6.29
C ALA A 92 -1.14 -6.77 5.87
N ALA A 93 -1.36 -6.40 4.61
CA ALA A 93 -1.08 -5.06 4.10
C ALA A 93 -1.80 -3.98 4.91
N VAL A 94 -3.11 -4.13 5.15
CA VAL A 94 -3.90 -3.19 5.96
C VAL A 94 -3.31 -3.02 7.37
N LYS A 95 -2.91 -4.11 8.03
CA LYS A 95 -2.28 -4.04 9.37
C LYS A 95 -0.97 -3.25 9.37
N PHE A 96 -0.15 -3.42 8.32
CA PHE A 96 1.08 -2.63 8.17
C PHE A 96 0.79 -1.16 7.90
N PHE A 97 -0.18 -0.83 7.04
CA PHE A 97 -0.58 0.56 6.78
C PHE A 97 -1.15 1.23 8.02
N ASP A 98 -2.00 0.55 8.80
CA ASP A 98 -2.51 1.06 10.08
C ASP A 98 -1.38 1.33 11.10
N SER A 99 -0.34 0.50 11.09
CA SER A 99 0.82 0.69 11.94
C SER A 99 1.69 1.84 11.47
N ALA A 100 1.84 2.01 10.14
CA ALA A 100 2.57 3.12 9.54
C ALA A 100 1.94 4.48 9.89
N GLU A 101 0.61 4.59 9.83
CA GLU A 101 -0.11 5.81 10.20
C GLU A 101 0.07 6.22 11.66
N LYS A 102 0.28 5.25 12.57
CA LYS A 102 0.49 5.46 14.00
C LYS A 102 1.95 5.74 14.36
N SER A 103 2.87 5.64 13.40
CA SER A 103 4.28 5.92 13.62
C SER A 103 4.50 7.40 13.96
N ARG A 104 5.55 7.69 14.74
CA ARG A 104 5.87 9.06 15.17
C ARG A 104 6.33 9.98 14.04
N ASP A 105 6.81 9.41 12.95
CA ASP A 105 7.26 10.12 11.75
C ASP A 105 6.22 10.12 10.63
N ALA A 106 5.01 9.63 10.89
CA ALA A 106 3.94 9.64 9.91
C ALA A 106 3.45 11.07 9.65
N ASP A 107 3.88 11.62 8.53
CA ASP A 107 3.42 12.91 8.01
C ASP A 107 2.09 12.76 7.24
N LYS A 108 1.57 13.89 6.76
CA LYS A 108 0.32 13.93 6.00
C LYS A 108 0.39 13.09 4.72
N THR A 109 1.52 13.14 4.02
CA THR A 109 1.76 12.41 2.77
C THR A 109 1.73 10.90 2.99
N LEU A 110 2.45 10.42 4.02
CA LEU A 110 2.46 8.98 4.36
C LEU A 110 1.07 8.49 4.75
N ARG A 111 0.33 9.23 5.58
CA ARG A 111 -1.03 8.88 5.99
C ARG A 111 -1.98 8.82 4.79
N CYS A 112 -1.88 9.78 3.86
CA CYS A 112 -2.66 9.75 2.63
C CYS A 112 -2.38 8.48 1.81
N ASN A 113 -1.11 8.16 1.60
CA ASN A 113 -0.71 6.96 0.87
C ASN A 113 -1.21 5.68 1.56
N CYS A 114 -1.14 5.59 2.89
CA CYS A 114 -1.69 4.46 3.63
C CYS A 114 -3.18 4.29 3.38
N GLU A 115 -3.98 5.36 3.50
CA GLU A 115 -5.43 5.29 3.27
C GLU A 115 -5.76 4.94 1.82
N LEU A 116 -5.00 5.43 0.82
CA LEU A 116 -5.18 5.05 -0.59
C LEU A 116 -4.99 3.55 -0.79
N TYR A 117 -3.88 2.99 -0.31
CA TYR A 117 -3.61 1.55 -0.47
C TYR A 117 -4.54 0.68 0.39
N LYS A 118 -4.99 1.13 1.57
CA LYS A 118 -6.03 0.44 2.34
C LYS A 118 -7.33 0.37 1.55
N GLY A 119 -7.73 1.47 0.90
CA GLY A 119 -8.90 1.50 0.02
C GLY A 119 -8.81 0.46 -1.11
N GLU A 120 -7.65 0.35 -1.75
CA GLU A 120 -7.39 -0.66 -2.79
C GLU A 120 -7.45 -2.09 -2.22
N CYS A 121 -6.88 -2.33 -1.02
CA CYS A 121 -6.96 -3.63 -0.32
C CYS A 121 -8.42 -4.02 -0.05
N PHE A 122 -9.22 -3.09 0.49
CA PHE A 122 -10.63 -3.35 0.80
C PHE A 122 -11.45 -3.61 -0.47
N LEU A 123 -11.18 -2.90 -1.57
CA LEU A 123 -11.82 -3.20 -2.85
C LEU A 123 -11.49 -4.61 -3.36
N ALA A 124 -10.22 -5.02 -3.26
CA ALA A 124 -9.79 -6.35 -3.66
C ALA A 124 -10.47 -7.45 -2.82
N GLN A 125 -10.77 -7.16 -1.54
CA GLN A 125 -11.52 -8.05 -0.64
C GLN A 125 -13.04 -7.97 -0.82
N GLY A 126 -13.54 -7.07 -1.66
CA GLY A 126 -14.98 -6.85 -1.86
C GLY A 126 -15.65 -6.01 -0.77
N ASP A 127 -14.90 -5.46 0.19
CA ASP A 127 -15.41 -4.56 1.22
C ASP A 127 -15.50 -3.11 0.71
N VAL A 128 -16.53 -2.87 -0.09
CA VAL A 128 -16.80 -1.56 -0.71
C VAL A 128 -17.03 -0.47 0.34
N ARG A 129 -17.59 -0.82 1.51
CA ARG A 129 -17.86 0.16 2.58
C ARG A 129 -16.57 0.68 3.19
N SER A 130 -15.65 -0.20 3.55
CA SER A 130 -14.35 0.17 4.10
C SER A 130 -13.48 0.88 3.06
N ALA A 131 -13.54 0.43 1.79
CA ALA A 131 -12.86 1.10 0.69
C ALA A 131 -13.32 2.57 0.52
N LYS A 132 -14.62 2.82 0.58
CA LYS A 132 -15.19 4.17 0.54
C LYS A 132 -14.71 5.02 1.72
N ALA A 133 -14.74 4.48 2.93
CA ALA A 133 -14.28 5.20 4.12
C ALA A 133 -12.80 5.59 4.03
N SER A 134 -11.93 4.69 3.51
CA SER A 134 -10.52 5.01 3.27
C SER A 134 -10.32 6.06 2.17
N ALA A 135 -11.11 6.02 1.09
CA ALA A 135 -11.08 7.05 0.06
C ALA A 135 -11.48 8.44 0.61
N GLU A 136 -12.52 8.50 1.44
CA GLU A 136 -12.95 9.75 2.09
C GLU A 136 -11.89 10.30 3.05
N LYS A 137 -11.22 9.46 3.82
CA LYS A 137 -10.11 9.87 4.69
C LYS A 137 -8.91 10.37 3.88
N SER A 138 -8.55 9.66 2.80
CA SER A 138 -7.44 10.10 1.95
C SER A 138 -7.72 11.43 1.28
N ALA A 139 -8.98 11.73 0.89
CA ALA A 139 -9.37 13.01 0.32
C ALA A 139 -9.04 14.21 1.23
N ALA A 140 -9.17 14.05 2.56
CA ALA A 140 -8.79 15.08 3.53
C ALA A 140 -7.27 15.25 3.68
N LEU A 141 -6.49 14.29 3.17
CA LEU A 141 -5.04 14.19 3.34
C LEU A 141 -4.25 14.48 2.06
N VAL A 142 -4.88 14.53 0.89
CA VAL A 142 -4.22 14.81 -0.40
C VAL A 142 -3.35 16.06 -0.30
N SER A 143 -2.13 15.97 -0.81
CA SER A 143 -1.12 17.02 -0.76
C SER A 143 -0.39 17.26 -2.09
N ASP A 144 -0.57 16.38 -3.08
CA ASP A 144 0.04 16.50 -4.40
C ASP A 144 -0.83 15.87 -5.50
N ASP A 145 -0.57 16.24 -6.77
CA ASP A 145 -1.32 15.80 -7.95
C ASP A 145 -1.32 14.27 -8.14
N LYS A 146 -0.26 13.60 -7.68
CA LYS A 146 -0.11 12.15 -7.79
C LYS A 146 -1.07 11.41 -6.86
N GLN A 147 -1.21 11.90 -5.64
CA GLN A 147 -2.19 11.40 -4.67
C GLN A 147 -3.61 11.72 -5.14
N GLU A 148 -3.85 12.90 -5.70
CA GLU A 148 -5.15 13.29 -6.26
C GLU A 148 -5.56 12.37 -7.41
N ALA A 149 -4.65 12.08 -8.34
CA ALA A 149 -4.91 11.16 -9.44
C ALA A 149 -5.17 9.72 -8.97
N GLN A 150 -4.46 9.24 -7.94
CA GLN A 150 -4.69 7.91 -7.35
C GLN A 150 -6.04 7.86 -6.62
N LEU A 151 -6.38 8.90 -5.87
CA LEU A 151 -7.69 9.03 -5.21
C LEU A 151 -8.83 9.01 -6.23
N GLY A 152 -8.72 9.75 -7.33
CA GLY A 152 -9.72 9.77 -8.39
C GLY A 152 -9.99 8.37 -8.98
N LYS A 153 -8.92 7.59 -9.19
CA LYS A 153 -9.04 6.19 -9.63
C LYS A 153 -9.75 5.33 -8.57
N LEU A 154 -9.34 5.42 -7.31
CA LEU A 154 -9.92 4.67 -6.21
C LEU A 154 -11.41 4.98 -6.06
N MET A 155 -11.80 6.25 -6.06
CA MET A 155 -13.21 6.66 -5.96
C MET A 155 -14.05 6.12 -7.11
N THR A 156 -13.53 6.18 -8.34
CA THR A 156 -14.20 5.59 -9.51
C THR A 156 -14.41 4.09 -9.37
N GLN A 157 -13.45 3.37 -8.84
CA GLN A 157 -13.55 1.93 -8.61
C GLN A 157 -14.54 1.60 -7.49
N VAL A 158 -14.54 2.36 -6.41
CA VAL A 158 -15.50 2.25 -5.29
C VAL A 158 -16.93 2.45 -5.81
N GLU A 159 -17.17 3.48 -6.61
CA GLU A 159 -18.49 3.76 -7.16
C GLU A 159 -19.00 2.62 -8.06
N LYS A 160 -18.16 2.13 -8.97
CA LYS A 160 -18.48 0.97 -9.82
C LYS A 160 -18.80 -0.28 -9.00
N ALA A 161 -18.02 -0.55 -7.95
CA ALA A 161 -18.25 -1.70 -7.08
C ALA A 161 -19.56 -1.54 -6.28
N TYR A 162 -19.87 -0.33 -5.82
CA TYR A 162 -21.11 -0.04 -5.11
C TYR A 162 -22.36 -0.25 -5.98
N ILE A 163 -22.34 0.21 -7.24
CA ILE A 163 -23.43 -0.01 -8.20
C ILE A 163 -23.66 -1.50 -8.41
N ARG A 164 -22.61 -2.27 -8.70
CA ARG A 164 -22.69 -3.72 -8.89
C ARG A 164 -23.26 -4.46 -7.67
N THR A 165 -22.92 -4.00 -6.46
CA THR A 165 -23.45 -4.60 -5.23
C THR A 165 -24.95 -4.33 -5.08
N LYS A 166 -25.42 -3.14 -5.45
CA LYS A 166 -26.85 -2.79 -5.45
C LYS A 166 -27.64 -3.59 -6.47
N GLU A 167 -27.13 -3.74 -7.69
CA GLU A 167 -27.78 -4.53 -8.76
C GLU A 167 -27.97 -5.98 -8.31
N LYS A 168 -26.92 -6.63 -7.80
CA LYS A 168 -27.01 -7.99 -7.27
C LYS A 168 -28.02 -8.14 -6.14
N SER A 169 -28.13 -7.15 -5.26
CA SER A 169 -29.11 -7.18 -4.16
C SER A 169 -30.56 -6.96 -4.62
N ALA A 170 -30.75 -6.28 -5.73
CA ALA A 170 -32.08 -6.11 -6.37
C ALA A 170 -32.53 -7.39 -7.05
N ASP A 171 -31.66 -8.06 -7.80
CA ASP A 171 -31.97 -9.33 -8.50
C ASP A 171 -32.31 -10.44 -7.48
N THR A 172 -31.58 -10.55 -6.38
CA THR A 172 -31.86 -11.55 -5.34
C THR A 172 -33.20 -11.31 -4.63
N LYS A 173 -33.68 -10.07 -4.57
CA LYS A 173 -35.00 -9.75 -4.02
C LYS A 173 -36.15 -10.06 -5.01
N ALA A 174 -35.90 -9.92 -6.29
CA ALA A 174 -36.87 -10.25 -7.34
C ALA A 174 -37.14 -11.76 -7.41
N ASP A 175 -36.09 -12.60 -7.31
CA ASP A 175 -36.21 -14.06 -7.33
C ASP A 175 -36.98 -14.61 -6.10
N ASN A 176 -36.78 -14.04 -4.92
CA ASN A 176 -37.49 -14.49 -3.71
C ASN A 176 -38.95 -14.09 -3.64
N THR A 177 -39.41 -13.18 -4.52
CA THR A 177 -40.84 -12.80 -4.58
C THR A 177 -41.64 -13.69 -5.54
N THR A 178 -40.99 -14.48 -6.38
CA THR A 178 -41.65 -15.37 -7.35
C THR A 178 -41.92 -16.78 -6.80
N GLU A 179 -41.28 -17.23 -5.71
CA GLU A 179 -41.52 -18.57 -5.14
C GLU A 179 -42.63 -18.62 -4.05
N GLY A 180 -43.24 -17.50 -3.69
CA GLY A 180 -44.25 -17.39 -2.62
C GLY A 180 -45.71 -17.60 -3.05
N GLY A 181 -45.99 -18.07 -4.28
CA GLY A 181 -47.33 -18.10 -4.79
C GLY A 181 -47.78 -19.45 -5.37
N TYR A 182 -47.91 -20.51 -4.57
CA TYR A 182 -48.80 -21.65 -4.81
C TYR A 182 -48.84 -22.55 -3.57
N ALA A 183 -49.75 -22.28 -2.68
CA ALA A 183 -50.29 -23.29 -1.75
C ALA A 183 -51.81 -23.21 -1.81
N PHE A 184 -52.40 -24.18 -2.52
CA PHE A 184 -53.80 -24.54 -2.41
C PHE A 184 -53.91 -25.70 -1.46
#